data_f53bb4e7030a4e9b366330e488eecd1b
#
_entry.id   f53bb4e7030a4e9b366330e488eecd1b
#
_cell.length_a   1.000
_cell.length_b   1.000
_cell.length_c   1.000
_cell.angle_alpha   90.00
_cell.angle_beta   90.00
_cell.angle_gamma   90.00
#
_symmetry.space_group_name_H-M   'P 1'
#
loop_
_entity.id
_entity.type
_entity.pdbx_description
1 polymer ?
#
loop_
_entity_poly.entity_id
_entity_poly.type
_entity_poly.pdbx_seq_one_letter_code
_entity_poly.pdbx_strand_id
1 'polypeptide(L)'
;AILDDYQGVAEQLVDWSKFKDTCEIKVFNQPFENEDHAIENLRSFDALLIMRERTPMTKKLLHSCPNLKFIATSGMRNLGIDLEYAKSKGIIVSGSEGNKNPTAELTWALILGLARNIKQESENMYQGYWQTTIGFELKGKTLGIMGLGNLGSMVAKVGKAFGMEVLAWSENLKIAEAEKNGAIAVTKEELFEKSDFLTIHYLLSDRSRNLVKYDD
;
A
#
# COMPACT_ATOMS: atom_id res chain seq x y z
N ALA A 1 -4.82 20.60 8.56
CA ALA A 1 -5.38 19.99 7.35
C ALA A 1 -5.32 18.47 7.40
N ILE A 2 -6.30 17.80 6.84
CA ILE A 2 -6.30 16.36 6.56
C ILE A 2 -6.22 16.21 5.05
N LEU A 3 -5.18 15.51 4.56
CA LEU A 3 -4.91 15.41 3.13
C LEU A 3 -5.30 14.04 2.58
N ASP A 4 -5.62 14.01 1.29
CA ASP A 4 -5.80 12.79 0.50
C ASP A 4 -6.93 11.88 0.99
N ASP A 5 -7.99 12.44 1.60
CA ASP A 5 -9.18 11.69 2.01
C ASP A 5 -10.10 11.44 0.80
N TYR A 6 -9.64 10.63 -0.15
CA TYR A 6 -10.36 10.34 -1.39
C TYR A 6 -11.69 9.63 -1.18
N GLN A 7 -11.87 8.98 -0.04
CA GLN A 7 -13.10 8.29 0.34
C GLN A 7 -14.10 9.21 1.06
N GLY A 8 -13.68 10.38 1.53
CA GLY A 8 -14.54 11.32 2.28
C GLY A 8 -14.95 10.75 3.65
N VAL A 9 -14.06 10.05 4.33
CA VAL A 9 -14.37 9.33 5.58
C VAL A 9 -13.70 9.92 6.82
N ALA A 10 -12.77 10.86 6.67
CA ALA A 10 -11.99 11.39 7.79
C ALA A 10 -12.87 11.94 8.91
N GLU A 11 -13.95 12.63 8.58
CA GLU A 11 -14.88 13.20 9.56
C GLU A 11 -15.70 12.13 10.29
N GLN A 12 -15.88 10.95 9.69
CA GLN A 12 -16.68 9.86 10.24
C GLN A 12 -15.87 8.91 11.13
N LEU A 13 -14.55 8.80 10.86
CA LEU A 13 -13.67 7.84 11.54
C LEU A 13 -13.21 8.30 12.92
N VAL A 14 -13.28 9.59 13.21
CA VAL A 14 -12.80 10.17 14.46
C VAL A 14 -13.84 11.14 15.02
N ASP A 15 -14.01 11.13 16.32
CA ASP A 15 -14.79 12.15 17.04
C ASP A 15 -14.00 13.47 17.13
N TRP A 16 -14.16 14.32 16.13
CA TRP A 16 -13.51 15.64 16.06
C TRP A 16 -14.12 16.68 17.00
N SER A 17 -15.27 16.38 17.64
CA SER A 17 -15.93 17.33 18.57
C SER A 17 -15.01 17.76 19.72
N LYS A 18 -14.07 16.90 20.11
CA LYS A 18 -13.06 17.17 21.15
C LYS A 18 -12.08 18.27 20.80
N PHE A 19 -11.99 18.65 19.54
CA PHE A 19 -11.05 19.64 19.02
C PHE A 19 -11.73 20.93 18.54
N LYS A 20 -13.06 21.02 18.61
CA LYS A 20 -13.84 22.15 18.07
C LYS A 20 -13.42 23.53 18.62
N ASP A 21 -13.03 23.56 19.89
CA ASP A 21 -12.66 24.81 20.55
C ASP A 21 -11.16 25.18 20.40
N THR A 22 -10.37 24.26 19.82
CA THR A 22 -8.91 24.40 19.74
C THR A 22 -8.36 24.33 18.32
N CYS A 23 -9.09 23.72 17.38
CA CYS A 23 -8.62 23.49 16.03
C CYS A 23 -9.73 23.77 15.01
N GLU A 24 -9.37 24.44 13.93
CA GLU A 24 -10.13 24.46 12.68
C GLU A 24 -9.61 23.33 11.79
N ILE A 25 -10.49 22.45 11.34
CA ILE A 25 -10.15 21.28 10.55
C ILE A 25 -10.65 21.47 9.13
N LYS A 26 -9.74 21.32 8.16
CA LYS A 26 -10.06 21.31 6.72
C LYS A 26 -9.61 20.01 6.10
N VAL A 27 -10.53 19.34 5.40
CA VAL A 27 -10.28 18.07 4.69
C VAL A 27 -10.11 18.32 3.21
N PHE A 28 -9.08 17.74 2.62
CA PHE A 28 -8.80 17.74 1.19
C PHE A 28 -9.08 16.36 0.62
N ASN A 29 -10.15 16.24 -0.16
CA ASN A 29 -10.62 14.97 -0.73
C ASN A 29 -10.07 14.70 -2.13
N GLN A 30 -9.33 15.64 -2.71
CA GLN A 30 -8.73 15.52 -4.02
C GLN A 30 -7.22 15.73 -3.94
N PRO A 31 -6.43 15.09 -4.82
CA PRO A 31 -5.00 15.37 -4.90
C PRO A 31 -4.75 16.81 -5.33
N PHE A 32 -3.63 17.37 -4.92
CA PHE A 32 -3.16 18.64 -5.47
C PHE A 32 -2.63 18.43 -6.89
N GLU A 33 -2.91 19.36 -7.79
CA GLU A 33 -2.48 19.29 -9.19
C GLU A 33 -0.95 19.25 -9.32
N ASN A 34 -0.27 19.99 -8.46
CA ASN A 34 1.18 20.09 -8.41
C ASN A 34 1.63 20.66 -7.05
N GLU A 35 2.94 20.77 -6.86
CA GLU A 35 3.53 21.25 -5.60
C GLU A 35 3.14 22.70 -5.28
N ASP A 36 3.08 23.59 -6.28
CA ASP A 36 2.73 25.00 -6.06
C ASP A 36 1.28 25.12 -5.60
N HIS A 37 0.36 24.34 -6.17
CA HIS A 37 -1.03 24.24 -5.73
C HIS A 37 -1.12 23.71 -4.29
N ALA A 38 -0.29 22.71 -3.91
CA ALA A 38 -0.21 22.25 -2.53
C ALA A 38 0.26 23.36 -1.58
N ILE A 39 1.31 24.09 -1.95
CA ILE A 39 1.84 25.22 -1.16
C ILE A 39 0.81 26.28 -0.94
N GLU A 40 0.09 26.72 -2.00
CA GLU A 40 -0.94 27.74 -1.92
C GLU A 40 -2.03 27.38 -0.91
N ASN A 41 -2.44 26.12 -0.91
CA ASN A 41 -3.50 25.62 -0.03
C ASN A 41 -3.03 25.31 1.39
N LEU A 42 -1.76 24.93 1.59
CA LEU A 42 -1.28 24.41 2.88
C LEU A 42 -0.49 25.41 3.73
N ARG A 43 -0.06 26.53 3.15
CA ARG A 43 0.84 27.49 3.79
C ARG A 43 0.37 28.09 5.11
N SER A 44 -0.93 28.08 5.40
CA SER A 44 -1.53 28.68 6.59
C SER A 44 -1.74 27.70 7.74
N PHE A 45 -1.55 26.39 7.51
CA PHE A 45 -1.84 25.37 8.52
C PHE A 45 -0.69 25.16 9.50
N ASP A 46 -1.07 24.88 10.77
CA ASP A 46 -0.15 24.54 11.85
C ASP A 46 0.15 23.02 11.90
N ALA A 47 -0.77 22.19 11.41
CA ALA A 47 -0.64 20.73 11.43
C ALA A 47 -1.21 20.10 10.15
N LEU A 48 -0.55 19.02 9.71
CA LEU A 48 -0.98 18.21 8.58
C LEU A 48 -1.15 16.74 9.00
N LEU A 49 -2.27 16.13 8.62
CA LEU A 49 -2.48 14.70 8.65
C LEU A 49 -2.38 14.20 7.22
N ILE A 50 -1.38 13.39 6.92
CA ILE A 50 -1.06 12.95 5.57
C ILE A 50 -1.22 11.43 5.41
N MET A 51 -1.66 11.01 4.24
CA MET A 51 -1.89 9.61 3.90
C MET A 51 -0.70 9.03 3.11
N ARG A 52 0.22 8.37 3.84
CA ARG A 52 1.40 7.74 3.22
C ARG A 52 2.16 8.75 2.35
N GLU A 53 2.70 8.29 1.23
CA GLU A 53 3.47 9.07 0.27
C GLU A 53 2.62 9.78 -0.81
N ARG A 54 1.30 9.97 -0.60
CA ARG A 54 0.40 10.55 -1.61
C ARG A 54 0.75 12.00 -1.94
N THR A 55 0.85 12.85 -0.93
CA THR A 55 1.33 14.23 -1.08
C THR A 55 2.75 14.34 -0.54
N PRO A 56 3.78 14.57 -1.39
CA PRO A 56 5.16 14.72 -0.95
C PRO A 56 5.35 15.97 -0.10
N MET A 57 5.94 15.80 1.08
CA MET A 57 6.36 16.88 1.98
C MET A 57 7.82 17.26 1.68
N THR A 58 8.02 17.87 0.51
CA THR A 58 9.35 18.28 0.04
C THR A 58 9.90 19.44 0.85
N LYS A 59 11.21 19.67 0.74
CA LYS A 59 11.86 20.86 1.33
C LYS A 59 11.19 22.16 0.89
N LYS A 60 10.79 22.29 -0.40
CA LYS A 60 10.15 23.49 -0.92
C LYS A 60 8.79 23.71 -0.27
N LEU A 61 7.95 22.68 -0.19
CA LEU A 61 6.64 22.75 0.46
C LEU A 61 6.79 23.09 1.95
N LEU A 62 7.64 22.37 2.68
CA LEU A 62 7.88 22.61 4.11
C LEU A 62 8.43 24.02 4.38
N HIS A 63 9.30 24.54 3.51
CA HIS A 63 9.80 25.91 3.60
C HIS A 63 8.69 26.95 3.45
N SER A 64 7.72 26.67 2.59
CA SER A 64 6.61 27.58 2.25
C SER A 64 5.46 27.56 3.25
N CYS A 65 5.53 26.68 4.27
CA CYS A 65 4.54 26.55 5.34
C CYS A 65 5.11 27.06 6.69
N PRO A 66 5.20 28.38 6.91
CA PRO A 66 5.91 28.96 8.06
C PRO A 66 5.28 28.64 9.41
N ASN A 67 3.97 28.34 9.44
CA ASN A 67 3.25 28.04 10.67
C ASN A 67 3.27 26.55 11.04
N LEU A 68 3.74 25.69 10.14
CA LEU A 68 3.67 24.24 10.29
C LEU A 68 4.56 23.75 11.45
N LYS A 69 3.95 23.08 12.41
CA LYS A 69 4.60 22.54 13.64
C LYS A 69 4.53 21.03 13.74
N PHE A 70 3.54 20.41 13.07
CA PHE A 70 3.27 19.00 13.25
C PHE A 70 2.82 18.34 11.95
N ILE A 71 3.36 17.16 11.69
CA ILE A 71 2.91 16.27 10.60
C ILE A 71 2.63 14.89 11.20
N ALA A 72 1.38 14.42 11.10
CA ALA A 72 1.05 13.03 11.35
C ALA A 72 0.94 12.28 10.02
N THR A 73 1.59 11.13 9.90
CA THR A 73 1.49 10.28 8.71
C THR A 73 0.96 8.89 9.06
N SER A 74 0.11 8.35 8.22
CA SER A 74 -0.29 6.95 8.33
C SER A 74 0.89 6.05 7.94
N GLY A 75 1.28 5.15 8.87
CA GLY A 75 2.47 4.31 8.76
C GLY A 75 3.71 4.91 9.42
N MET A 76 4.57 4.02 9.96
CA MET A 76 5.78 4.40 10.69
C MET A 76 6.92 4.92 9.79
N ARG A 77 6.83 4.75 8.48
CA ARG A 77 7.80 5.23 7.49
C ARG A 77 7.07 5.91 6.36
N ASN A 78 7.54 7.09 6.00
CA ASN A 78 7.07 7.84 4.86
C ASN A 78 8.28 8.47 4.15
N LEU A 79 8.61 7.95 2.98
CA LEU A 79 9.74 8.42 2.18
C LEU A 79 9.43 9.71 1.41
N GLY A 80 8.18 10.14 1.41
CA GLY A 80 7.75 11.40 0.81
C GLY A 80 8.00 12.63 1.69
N ILE A 81 8.52 12.46 2.92
CA ILE A 81 8.79 13.56 3.84
C ILE A 81 10.30 13.84 3.89
N ASP A 82 10.70 15.08 3.64
CA ASP A 82 12.07 15.55 3.95
C ASP A 82 12.23 15.73 5.47
N LEU A 83 12.53 14.59 6.13
CA LEU A 83 12.64 14.52 7.59
C LEU A 83 13.78 15.40 8.14
N GLU A 84 14.89 15.52 7.41
CA GLU A 84 16.02 16.35 7.84
C GLU A 84 15.63 17.82 7.83
N TYR A 85 14.96 18.26 6.77
CA TYR A 85 14.47 19.62 6.70
C TYR A 85 13.37 19.89 7.73
N ALA A 86 12.40 19.00 7.89
CA ALA A 86 11.36 19.12 8.91
C ALA A 86 11.99 19.30 10.33
N LYS A 87 12.95 18.42 10.67
CA LYS A 87 13.70 18.52 11.94
C LYS A 87 14.44 19.86 12.09
N SER A 88 15.08 20.35 11.02
CA SER A 88 15.80 21.63 11.04
C SER A 88 14.89 22.84 11.30
N LYS A 89 13.60 22.69 10.99
CA LYS A 89 12.55 23.71 11.22
C LYS A 89 11.77 23.49 12.51
N GLY A 90 12.11 22.48 13.31
CA GLY A 90 11.38 22.15 14.53
C GLY A 90 10.00 21.53 14.29
N ILE A 91 9.72 21.07 13.07
CA ILE A 91 8.46 20.38 12.74
C ILE A 91 8.52 18.97 13.32
N ILE A 92 7.57 18.63 14.16
CA ILE A 92 7.44 17.28 14.74
C ILE A 92 6.75 16.39 13.71
N VAL A 93 7.37 15.25 13.39
CA VAL A 93 6.79 14.25 12.52
C VAL A 93 6.50 12.98 13.30
N SER A 94 5.25 12.52 13.29
CA SER A 94 4.79 11.30 13.96
C SER A 94 4.16 10.35 12.97
N GLY A 95 4.55 9.08 13.04
CA GLY A 95 3.91 7.99 12.29
C GLY A 95 2.97 7.17 13.17
N SER A 96 2.00 6.51 12.55
CA SER A 96 1.13 5.54 13.22
C SER A 96 1.42 4.12 12.76
N GLU A 97 1.21 3.14 13.62
CA GLU A 97 1.19 1.74 13.19
C GLU A 97 -0.02 1.49 12.28
N GLY A 98 0.21 0.74 11.21
CA GLY A 98 -0.84 0.36 10.25
C GLY A 98 -1.27 -1.10 10.43
N ASN A 99 -2.55 -1.36 10.22
CA ASN A 99 -3.04 -2.72 10.08
C ASN A 99 -2.62 -3.30 8.72
N LYS A 100 -2.00 -4.48 8.72
CA LYS A 100 -1.51 -5.15 7.51
C LYS A 100 -2.54 -6.08 6.88
N ASN A 101 -3.56 -6.51 7.65
CA ASN A 101 -4.58 -7.44 7.20
C ASN A 101 -5.29 -6.99 5.91
N PRO A 102 -5.76 -5.73 5.79
CA PRO A 102 -6.46 -5.28 4.59
C PRO A 102 -5.66 -5.44 3.30
N THR A 103 -4.33 -5.28 3.36
CA THR A 103 -3.47 -5.47 2.18
C THR A 103 -3.40 -6.94 1.76
N ALA A 104 -3.27 -7.86 2.72
CA ALA A 104 -3.27 -9.30 2.44
C ALA A 104 -4.66 -9.77 1.94
N GLU A 105 -5.73 -9.25 2.52
CA GLU A 105 -7.11 -9.52 2.11
C GLU A 105 -7.37 -9.04 0.70
N LEU A 106 -6.95 -7.82 0.35
CA LEU A 106 -7.07 -7.29 -1.01
C LEU A 106 -6.25 -8.13 -2.02
N THR A 107 -5.07 -8.60 -1.64
CA THR A 107 -4.27 -9.49 -2.49
C THR A 107 -5.08 -10.74 -2.85
N TRP A 108 -5.74 -11.37 -1.87
CA TRP A 108 -6.56 -12.54 -2.10
C TRP A 108 -7.85 -12.24 -2.86
N ALA A 109 -8.46 -11.08 -2.61
CA ALA A 109 -9.62 -10.64 -3.41
C ALA A 109 -9.26 -10.52 -4.89
N LEU A 110 -8.08 -9.98 -5.22
CA LEU A 110 -7.59 -9.86 -6.59
C LEU A 110 -7.27 -11.23 -7.20
N ILE A 111 -6.56 -12.12 -6.48
CA ILE A 111 -6.22 -13.47 -6.96
C ILE A 111 -7.52 -14.26 -7.26
N LEU A 112 -8.46 -14.27 -6.33
CA LEU A 112 -9.76 -14.95 -6.49
C LEU A 112 -10.59 -14.30 -7.60
N GLY A 113 -10.57 -12.97 -7.69
CA GLY A 113 -11.25 -12.22 -8.75
C GLY A 113 -10.75 -12.60 -10.14
N LEU A 114 -9.44 -12.75 -10.30
CA LEU A 114 -8.82 -13.22 -11.55
C LEU A 114 -9.15 -14.70 -11.83
N ALA A 115 -8.97 -15.57 -10.83
CA ALA A 115 -9.20 -17.00 -11.00
C ALA A 115 -10.65 -17.35 -11.35
N ARG A 116 -11.61 -16.55 -10.91
CA ARG A 116 -13.04 -16.76 -11.09
C ARG A 116 -13.70 -15.79 -12.07
N ASN A 117 -12.92 -14.94 -12.75
CA ASN A 117 -13.41 -13.93 -13.70
C ASN A 117 -14.50 -13.01 -13.11
N ILE A 118 -14.40 -12.67 -11.82
CA ILE A 118 -15.47 -11.97 -11.07
C ILE A 118 -15.90 -10.67 -11.76
N LYS A 119 -14.94 -9.89 -12.27
CA LYS A 119 -15.24 -8.64 -12.97
C LYS A 119 -16.09 -8.90 -14.21
N GLN A 120 -15.65 -9.81 -15.08
CA GLN A 120 -16.33 -10.15 -16.31
C GLN A 120 -17.75 -10.70 -16.06
N GLU A 121 -17.88 -11.62 -15.12
CA GLU A 121 -19.18 -12.21 -14.78
C GLU A 121 -20.13 -11.20 -14.15
N SER A 122 -19.60 -10.26 -13.32
CA SER A 122 -20.40 -9.17 -12.76
C SER A 122 -20.91 -8.23 -13.87
N GLU A 123 -20.05 -7.82 -14.80
CA GLU A 123 -20.44 -6.97 -15.93
C GLU A 123 -21.47 -7.67 -16.83
N ASN A 124 -21.28 -8.96 -17.10
CA ASN A 124 -22.22 -9.77 -17.89
C ASN A 124 -23.59 -9.88 -17.20
N MET A 125 -23.63 -10.06 -15.88
CA MET A 125 -24.88 -10.08 -15.12
C MET A 125 -25.70 -8.79 -15.29
N TYR A 126 -25.05 -7.62 -15.24
CA TYR A 126 -25.72 -6.35 -15.50
C TYR A 126 -26.28 -6.22 -16.94
N GLN A 127 -25.70 -6.97 -17.89
CA GLN A 127 -26.14 -7.01 -19.28
C GLN A 127 -27.17 -8.13 -19.54
N GLY A 128 -27.55 -8.90 -18.51
CA GLY A 128 -28.52 -10.01 -18.65
C GLY A 128 -27.92 -11.35 -19.10
N TYR A 129 -26.59 -11.47 -19.10
CA TYR A 129 -25.91 -12.74 -19.39
C TYR A 129 -25.63 -13.52 -18.11
N TRP A 130 -25.50 -14.83 -18.20
CA TRP A 130 -25.29 -15.74 -17.07
C TRP A 130 -24.23 -16.80 -17.39
N GLN A 131 -23.23 -16.94 -16.51
CA GLN A 131 -22.17 -17.97 -16.58
C GLN A 131 -21.50 -18.04 -17.97
N THR A 132 -20.92 -16.93 -18.40
CA THR A 132 -20.31 -16.84 -19.73
C THR A 132 -18.85 -17.28 -19.77
N THR A 133 -18.20 -17.41 -18.61
CA THR A 133 -16.79 -17.79 -18.49
C THR A 133 -16.62 -19.03 -17.60
N ILE A 134 -15.49 -19.71 -17.78
CA ILE A 134 -15.07 -20.81 -16.92
C ILE A 134 -13.83 -20.33 -16.13
N GLY A 135 -13.96 -20.25 -14.81
CA GLY A 135 -12.81 -20.02 -13.94
C GLY A 135 -11.99 -21.29 -13.72
N PHE A 136 -10.87 -21.15 -13.02
CA PHE A 136 -10.02 -22.29 -12.68
C PHE A 136 -9.78 -22.39 -11.17
N GLU A 137 -9.41 -23.58 -10.73
CA GLU A 137 -9.10 -23.86 -9.33
C GLU A 137 -7.70 -23.34 -8.97
N LEU A 138 -7.52 -22.93 -7.72
CA LEU A 138 -6.21 -22.57 -7.17
C LEU A 138 -5.43 -23.78 -6.66
N LYS A 139 -6.13 -24.87 -6.29
CA LYS A 139 -5.52 -26.10 -5.82
C LYS A 139 -4.57 -26.66 -6.86
N GLY A 140 -3.33 -26.94 -6.46
CA GLY A 140 -2.28 -27.45 -7.35
C GLY A 140 -1.63 -26.39 -8.24
N LYS A 141 -2.07 -25.12 -8.16
CA LYS A 141 -1.44 -23.98 -8.82
C LYS A 141 -0.28 -23.44 -7.99
N THR A 142 0.62 -22.74 -8.65
CA THR A 142 1.82 -22.16 -8.03
C THR A 142 1.60 -20.68 -7.73
N LEU A 143 1.76 -20.31 -6.46
CA LEU A 143 1.79 -18.93 -5.99
C LEU A 143 3.23 -18.47 -5.79
N GLY A 144 3.71 -17.58 -6.63
CA GLY A 144 4.98 -16.91 -6.46
C GLY A 144 4.85 -15.66 -5.57
N ILE A 145 5.73 -15.54 -4.59
CA ILE A 145 5.77 -14.41 -3.66
C ILE A 145 7.12 -13.73 -3.75
N MET A 146 7.16 -12.55 -4.34
CA MET A 146 8.33 -11.69 -4.33
C MET A 146 8.30 -10.82 -3.06
N GLY A 147 9.12 -11.20 -2.06
CA GLY A 147 9.13 -10.54 -0.75
C GLY A 147 8.34 -11.29 0.33
N LEU A 148 8.97 -12.27 0.99
CA LEU A 148 8.39 -13.08 2.05
C LEU A 148 8.55 -12.43 3.45
N GLY A 149 8.25 -11.13 3.54
CA GLY A 149 8.16 -10.41 4.81
C GLY A 149 6.79 -10.60 5.49
N ASN A 150 6.42 -9.66 6.36
CA ASN A 150 5.16 -9.76 7.10
C ASN A 150 3.92 -9.97 6.21
N LEU A 151 3.79 -9.20 5.11
CA LEU A 151 2.66 -9.32 4.18
C LEU A 151 2.76 -10.61 3.37
N GLY A 152 3.91 -10.88 2.76
CA GLY A 152 4.11 -12.09 1.96
C GLY A 152 3.86 -13.36 2.76
N SER A 153 4.26 -13.41 4.03
CA SER A 153 3.99 -14.55 4.91
C SER A 153 2.50 -14.74 5.21
N MET A 154 1.73 -13.66 5.33
CA MET A 154 0.27 -13.74 5.49
C MET A 154 -0.37 -14.31 4.23
N VAL A 155 0.05 -13.83 3.07
CA VAL A 155 -0.44 -14.32 1.77
C VAL A 155 -0.06 -15.78 1.55
N ALA A 156 1.17 -16.18 1.89
CA ALA A 156 1.65 -17.56 1.81
C ALA A 156 0.76 -18.54 2.59
N LYS A 157 0.39 -18.20 3.82
CA LYS A 157 -0.46 -19.04 4.67
C LYS A 157 -1.81 -19.34 4.03
N VAL A 158 -2.43 -18.33 3.41
CA VAL A 158 -3.72 -18.51 2.72
C VAL A 158 -3.54 -19.31 1.44
N GLY A 159 -2.46 -19.11 0.67
CA GLY A 159 -2.12 -19.94 -0.50
C GLY A 159 -2.01 -21.42 -0.16
N LYS A 160 -1.33 -21.74 0.94
CA LYS A 160 -1.28 -23.13 1.45
C LYS A 160 -2.66 -23.67 1.80
N ALA A 161 -3.53 -22.86 2.41
CA ALA A 161 -4.91 -23.27 2.75
C ALA A 161 -5.74 -23.56 1.50
N PHE A 162 -5.49 -22.89 0.38
CA PHE A 162 -6.07 -23.20 -0.93
C PHE A 162 -5.42 -24.40 -1.64
N GLY A 163 -4.40 -25.04 -1.04
CA GLY A 163 -3.70 -26.17 -1.62
C GLY A 163 -2.76 -25.79 -2.78
N MET A 164 -2.29 -24.53 -2.79
CA MET A 164 -1.29 -24.08 -3.77
C MET A 164 0.12 -24.51 -3.34
N GLU A 165 1.00 -24.70 -4.32
CA GLU A 165 2.43 -24.65 -4.08
C GLU A 165 2.86 -23.19 -3.90
N VAL A 166 3.66 -22.90 -2.87
CA VAL A 166 4.09 -21.52 -2.61
C VAL A 166 5.59 -21.43 -2.84
N LEU A 167 5.98 -20.63 -3.82
CA LEU A 167 7.37 -20.27 -4.09
C LEU A 167 7.64 -18.88 -3.56
N ALA A 168 8.84 -18.63 -3.05
CA ALA A 168 9.20 -17.31 -2.55
C ALA A 168 10.61 -16.92 -2.97
N TRP A 169 10.77 -15.64 -3.28
CA TRP A 169 12.06 -15.03 -3.51
C TRP A 169 12.19 -13.69 -2.80
N SER A 170 13.33 -13.48 -2.20
CA SER A 170 13.83 -12.17 -1.76
C SER A 170 15.35 -12.21 -1.81
N GLU A 171 15.98 -11.06 -2.02
CA GLU A 171 17.44 -10.95 -2.16
C GLU A 171 18.24 -11.65 -1.03
N ASN A 172 17.71 -11.63 0.19
CA ASN A 172 18.34 -12.20 1.38
C ASN A 172 17.49 -13.30 2.04
N LEU A 173 16.57 -13.93 1.31
CA LEU A 173 15.70 -14.97 1.85
C LEU A 173 16.50 -16.24 2.16
N LYS A 174 16.47 -16.67 3.41
CA LYS A 174 17.06 -17.94 3.83
C LYS A 174 16.05 -19.07 3.63
N ILE A 175 16.55 -20.25 3.23
CA ILE A 175 15.72 -21.46 3.00
C ILE A 175 14.87 -21.77 4.24
N ALA A 176 15.47 -21.80 5.43
CA ALA A 176 14.76 -22.07 6.68
C ALA A 176 13.63 -21.06 6.99
N GLU A 177 13.77 -19.81 6.53
CA GLU A 177 12.71 -18.79 6.69
C GLU A 177 11.56 -19.03 5.72
N ALA A 178 11.86 -19.42 4.48
CA ALA A 178 10.85 -19.80 3.52
C ALA A 178 10.06 -21.02 4.01
N GLU A 179 10.74 -22.09 4.42
CA GLU A 179 10.14 -23.32 4.95
C GLU A 179 9.23 -23.05 6.16
N LYS A 180 9.68 -22.21 7.12
CA LYS A 180 8.89 -21.78 8.27
C LYS A 180 7.55 -21.16 7.88
N ASN A 181 7.50 -20.49 6.73
CA ASN A 181 6.29 -19.86 6.18
C ASN A 181 5.55 -20.77 5.18
N GLY A 182 5.95 -22.03 5.05
CA GLY A 182 5.37 -23.01 4.14
C GLY A 182 5.65 -22.74 2.66
N ALA A 183 6.73 -22.00 2.36
CA ALA A 183 7.15 -21.66 1.01
C ALA A 183 8.49 -22.35 0.67
N ILE A 184 8.74 -22.52 -0.61
CA ILE A 184 10.01 -23.00 -1.16
C ILE A 184 10.80 -21.77 -1.63
N ALA A 185 12.03 -21.62 -1.15
CA ALA A 185 12.94 -20.59 -1.63
C ALA A 185 13.45 -20.95 -3.02
N VAL A 186 13.32 -20.06 -3.97
CA VAL A 186 13.74 -20.22 -5.38
C VAL A 186 14.55 -19.02 -5.86
N THR A 187 15.15 -19.10 -7.04
CA THR A 187 15.76 -17.94 -7.69
C THR A 187 14.67 -16.98 -8.22
N LYS A 188 15.06 -15.76 -8.59
CA LYS A 188 14.12 -14.81 -9.19
C LYS A 188 13.55 -15.35 -10.51
N GLU A 189 14.41 -15.88 -11.34
CA GLU A 189 14.08 -16.48 -12.63
C GLU A 189 13.07 -17.63 -12.45
N GLU A 190 13.36 -18.56 -11.55
CA GLU A 190 12.43 -19.65 -11.24
C GLU A 190 11.09 -19.18 -10.69
N LEU A 191 11.08 -18.07 -9.92
CA LEU A 191 9.84 -17.49 -9.41
C LEU A 191 8.93 -17.03 -10.55
N PHE A 192 9.49 -16.32 -11.54
CA PHE A 192 8.73 -15.84 -12.69
C PHE A 192 8.31 -17.00 -13.61
N GLU A 193 9.21 -17.93 -13.89
CA GLU A 193 8.98 -19.05 -14.80
C GLU A 193 7.89 -20.01 -14.31
N LYS A 194 7.86 -20.27 -12.98
CA LYS A 194 7.02 -21.34 -12.40
C LYS A 194 5.70 -20.84 -11.80
N SER A 195 5.50 -19.53 -11.67
CA SER A 195 4.30 -19.00 -11.01
C SER A 195 3.10 -18.95 -11.93
N ASP A 196 1.99 -19.55 -11.51
CA ASP A 196 0.66 -19.28 -12.12
C ASP A 196 0.12 -17.91 -11.66
N PHE A 197 0.41 -17.53 -10.42
CA PHE A 197 0.11 -16.22 -9.84
C PHE A 197 1.37 -15.67 -9.19
N LEU A 198 1.71 -14.43 -9.50
CA LEU A 198 2.83 -13.72 -8.87
C LEU A 198 2.32 -12.51 -8.09
N THR A 199 2.75 -12.39 -6.85
CA THR A 199 2.44 -11.24 -5.99
C THR A 199 3.70 -10.61 -5.42
N ILE A 200 3.72 -9.27 -5.40
CA ILE A 200 4.92 -8.50 -5.01
C ILE A 200 4.65 -7.75 -3.71
N HIS A 201 5.45 -8.04 -2.68
CA HIS A 201 5.33 -7.46 -1.35
C HIS A 201 6.64 -6.80 -0.89
N TYR A 202 7.33 -6.17 -1.81
CA TYR A 202 8.54 -5.40 -1.51
C TYR A 202 8.20 -3.97 -1.08
N LEU A 203 8.96 -3.45 -0.12
CA LEU A 203 8.99 -2.03 0.14
C LEU A 203 9.72 -1.33 -1.01
N LEU A 204 9.10 -0.30 -1.59
CA LEU A 204 9.77 0.52 -2.60
C LEU A 204 10.94 1.28 -1.97
N SER A 205 12.11 1.08 -2.54
CA SER A 205 13.37 1.71 -2.13
C SER A 205 14.30 1.78 -3.35
N ASP A 206 15.43 2.45 -3.23
CA ASP A 206 16.39 2.52 -4.33
C ASP A 206 16.88 1.14 -4.77
N ARG A 207 16.98 0.17 -3.83
CA ARG A 207 17.35 -1.22 -4.14
C ARG A 207 16.24 -2.01 -4.84
N SER A 208 14.98 -1.66 -4.62
CA SER A 208 13.84 -2.37 -5.21
C SER A 208 13.27 -1.66 -6.46
N ARG A 209 13.81 -0.49 -6.83
CA ARG A 209 13.46 0.16 -8.10
C ARG A 209 13.93 -0.70 -9.27
N ASN A 210 13.04 -0.88 -10.24
CA ASN A 210 13.31 -1.69 -11.44
C ASN A 210 13.72 -3.15 -11.12
N LEU A 211 13.33 -3.66 -9.94
CA LEU A 211 13.58 -5.04 -9.57
C LEU A 211 12.83 -6.02 -10.48
N VAL A 212 11.65 -5.63 -10.93
CA VAL A 212 10.86 -6.31 -11.97
C VAL A 212 11.00 -5.50 -13.25
N LYS A 213 11.38 -6.16 -14.33
CA LYS A 213 11.60 -5.59 -15.66
C LYS A 213 10.62 -6.19 -16.65
N TYR A 214 10.63 -5.63 -17.86
CA TYR A 214 9.76 -6.10 -18.95
C TYR A 214 10.12 -7.53 -19.41
N ASP A 215 11.38 -7.91 -19.29
CA ASP A 215 11.91 -9.21 -19.76
C ASP A 215 11.91 -10.31 -18.67
N ASP A 216 11.34 -10.02 -17.48
CA ASP A 216 11.22 -10.98 -16.37
C ASP A 216 10.07 -11.98 -16.56
#